data_fb879e48a7420fefdd9cca97d8a606b1
#
_entry.id   fb879e48a7420fefdd9cca97d8a606b1
#
_cell.length_a   1.000
_cell.length_b   1.000
_cell.length_c   1.000
_cell.angle_alpha   90.00
_cell.angle_beta   90.00
_cell.angle_gamma   90.00
#
_symmetry.space_group_name_H-M   'P 1'
#
loop_
_entity.id
_entity.type
_entity.pdbx_description
1 polymer ?
#
loop_
_entity_poly.entity_id
_entity_poly.type
_entity_poly.pdbx_seq_one_letter_code
_entity_poly.pdbx_strand_id
1 'polypeptide(L)'
;MAPASPRLPLALKLLLTAFLAVMVPVYYQNYGPTNFLYFCDIALLLCFISLWTERALPASMAAVGILLPQALWCLDFLGELVGVHLVGLTAYMFDPNRSLFLRGLSFFHGWLPFLLVFLVKRLGYDRRALGAWTGLGWALCLGAYFFLPPAGTVMADPKIPVNINYVFGFDDAKAQTWLPGPVYLLGWMATLFVVCYLPTHLLLRKVFRQPAPPASATVAPAAAELA
;
A
#
# COMPACT_ATOMS: atom_id res chain seq x y z
N MET A 1 17.82 21.91 24.02
CA MET A 1 18.10 20.94 22.93
C MET A 1 16.79 20.25 22.58
N ALA A 2 16.30 20.43 21.34
CA ALA A 2 15.16 19.65 20.86
C ALA A 2 15.57 18.17 20.81
N PRO A 3 14.74 17.22 21.26
CA PRO A 3 15.05 15.81 21.16
C PRO A 3 15.26 15.45 19.69
N ALA A 4 16.43 14.88 19.38
CA ALA A 4 16.72 14.41 18.05
C ALA A 4 15.59 13.45 17.62
N SER A 5 14.99 13.68 16.44
CA SER A 5 14.00 12.78 15.89
C SER A 5 14.59 11.36 15.87
N PRO A 6 13.83 10.32 16.27
CA PRO A 6 14.35 8.96 16.30
C PRO A 6 14.71 8.53 14.88
N ARG A 7 15.99 8.49 14.57
CA ARG A 7 16.46 8.02 13.26
C ARG A 7 16.07 6.56 13.07
N LEU A 8 15.55 6.26 11.89
CA LEU A 8 15.24 4.88 11.51
C LEU A 8 16.54 4.11 11.24
N PRO A 9 16.62 2.81 11.59
CA PRO A 9 17.82 2.01 11.39
C PRO A 9 18.28 2.00 9.92
N LEU A 10 19.54 2.30 9.68
CA LEU A 10 20.11 2.25 8.33
C LEU A 10 19.99 0.84 7.71
N ALA A 11 20.16 -0.21 8.50
CA ALA A 11 19.98 -1.58 8.02
C ALA A 11 18.59 -1.81 7.39
N LEU A 12 17.52 -1.27 8.01
CA LEU A 12 16.16 -1.39 7.47
C LEU A 12 16.00 -0.63 6.15
N LYS A 13 16.60 0.55 6.03
CA LYS A 13 16.62 1.33 4.79
C LYS A 13 17.31 0.55 3.67
N LEU A 14 18.47 -0.01 3.96
CA LEU A 14 19.26 -0.79 2.98
C LEU A 14 18.56 -2.10 2.61
N LEU A 15 17.96 -2.82 3.57
CA LEU A 15 17.22 -4.05 3.30
C LEU A 15 16.03 -3.80 2.38
N LEU A 16 15.22 -2.77 2.63
CA LEU A 16 14.10 -2.45 1.76
C LEU A 16 14.59 -1.97 0.39
N THR A 17 15.68 -1.20 0.34
CA THR A 17 16.28 -0.78 -0.94
C THR A 17 16.76 -1.98 -1.76
N ALA A 18 17.47 -2.92 -1.15
CA ALA A 18 17.91 -4.14 -1.81
C ALA A 18 16.74 -5.00 -2.29
N PHE A 19 15.70 -5.14 -1.46
CA PHE A 19 14.48 -5.85 -1.85
C PHE A 19 13.84 -5.22 -3.08
N LEU A 20 13.63 -3.90 -3.09
CA LEU A 20 13.04 -3.18 -4.22
C LEU A 20 13.93 -3.21 -5.46
N ALA A 21 15.26 -3.14 -5.30
CA ALA A 21 16.19 -3.24 -6.42
C ALA A 21 16.12 -4.59 -7.14
N VAL A 22 15.68 -5.65 -6.45
CA VAL A 22 15.42 -6.97 -7.04
C VAL A 22 13.95 -7.06 -7.53
N MET A 23 13.00 -6.72 -6.67
CA MET A 23 11.57 -6.89 -6.97
C MET A 23 11.11 -6.06 -8.17
N VAL A 24 11.52 -4.78 -8.25
CA VAL A 24 11.03 -3.88 -9.31
C VAL A 24 11.39 -4.37 -10.71
N PRO A 25 12.67 -4.69 -11.05
CA PRO A 25 12.98 -5.19 -12.39
C PRO A 25 12.34 -6.57 -12.65
N VAL A 26 12.27 -7.45 -11.65
CA VAL A 26 11.64 -8.77 -11.81
C VAL A 26 10.14 -8.64 -12.08
N TYR A 27 9.43 -7.80 -11.33
CA TYR A 27 8.00 -7.57 -11.52
C TYR A 27 7.72 -6.86 -12.85
N TYR A 28 8.54 -5.90 -13.22
CA TYR A 28 8.43 -5.24 -14.52
C TYR A 28 8.51 -6.23 -15.69
N GLN A 29 9.46 -7.17 -15.63
CA GLN A 29 9.66 -8.19 -16.67
C GLN A 29 8.55 -9.25 -16.69
N ASN A 30 7.99 -9.61 -15.52
CA ASN A 30 6.99 -10.68 -15.43
C ASN A 30 5.54 -10.17 -15.49
N TYR A 31 5.25 -8.98 -14.98
CA TYR A 31 3.88 -8.48 -14.83
C TYR A 31 3.65 -7.13 -15.53
N GLY A 32 4.71 -6.53 -16.08
CA GLY A 32 4.64 -5.22 -16.74
C GLY A 32 4.47 -4.05 -15.75
N PRO A 33 4.44 -2.81 -16.30
CA PRO A 33 4.42 -1.60 -15.48
C PRO A 33 3.10 -1.39 -14.74
N THR A 34 1.99 -1.90 -15.24
CA THR A 34 0.66 -1.70 -14.65
C THR A 34 0.51 -2.40 -13.30
N ASN A 35 1.29 -3.45 -13.04
CA ASN A 35 1.32 -4.14 -11.76
C ASN A 35 1.65 -3.20 -10.59
N PHE A 36 2.53 -2.22 -10.80
CA PHE A 36 2.90 -1.26 -9.75
C PHE A 36 1.78 -0.28 -9.36
N LEU A 37 0.62 -0.34 -10.01
CA LEU A 37 -0.56 0.44 -9.67
C LEU A 37 -1.48 -0.26 -8.66
N TYR A 38 -1.19 -1.49 -8.29
CA TYR A 38 -1.87 -2.10 -7.14
C TYR A 38 -1.59 -1.32 -5.86
N PHE A 39 -2.59 -1.22 -5.00
CA PHE A 39 -2.48 -0.51 -3.71
C PHE A 39 -1.33 -1.01 -2.84
N CYS A 40 -1.06 -2.31 -2.86
CA CYS A 40 0.03 -2.91 -2.09
C CYS A 40 1.42 -2.48 -2.59
N ASP A 41 1.61 -2.40 -3.91
CA ASP A 41 2.87 -1.94 -4.50
C ASP A 41 3.08 -0.45 -4.25
N ILE A 42 2.05 0.38 -4.43
CA ILE A 42 2.08 1.80 -4.06
C ILE A 42 2.42 1.98 -2.56
N ALA A 43 1.81 1.18 -1.69
CA ALA A 43 2.10 1.25 -0.26
C ALA A 43 3.54 0.84 0.08
N LEU A 44 4.09 -0.16 -0.61
CA LEU A 44 5.49 -0.56 -0.48
C LEU A 44 6.45 0.56 -0.91
N LEU A 45 6.15 1.27 -2.02
CA LEU A 45 6.91 2.44 -2.47
C LEU A 45 6.79 3.60 -1.47
N LEU A 46 5.62 3.84 -0.89
CA LEU A 46 5.44 4.84 0.17
C LEU A 46 6.21 4.49 1.43
N CYS A 47 6.35 3.20 1.78
CA CYS A 47 7.23 2.76 2.86
C CYS A 47 8.70 3.10 2.57
N PHE A 48 9.15 2.87 1.34
CA PHE A 48 10.51 3.24 0.92
C PHE A 48 10.74 4.74 1.07
N ILE A 49 9.82 5.56 0.56
CA ILE A 49 9.88 7.02 0.69
C ILE A 49 9.91 7.42 2.18
N SER A 50 9.05 6.81 3.01
CA SER A 50 9.00 7.10 4.45
C SER A 50 10.29 6.73 5.16
N LEU A 51 10.91 5.59 4.84
CA LEU A 51 12.18 5.15 5.43
C LEU A 51 13.32 6.12 5.14
N TRP A 52 13.44 6.59 3.89
CA TRP A 52 14.55 7.48 3.52
C TRP A 52 14.33 8.94 3.92
N THR A 53 13.09 9.41 3.87
CA THR A 53 12.76 10.80 4.26
C THR A 53 12.48 10.97 5.75
N GLU A 54 12.26 9.86 6.48
CA GLU A 54 11.83 9.82 7.88
C GLU A 54 10.55 10.65 8.14
N ARG A 55 9.69 10.78 7.11
CA ARG A 55 8.42 11.49 7.18
C ARG A 55 7.27 10.52 7.51
N ALA A 56 6.41 10.94 8.44
CA ALA A 56 5.28 10.13 8.89
C ALA A 56 4.18 9.97 7.83
N LEU A 57 3.95 10.98 7.00
CA LEU A 57 2.81 10.99 6.07
C LEU A 57 2.81 9.81 5.11
N PRO A 58 3.90 9.45 4.38
CA PRO A 58 3.86 8.32 3.44
C PRO A 58 3.57 6.98 4.14
N ALA A 59 4.18 6.72 5.32
CA ALA A 59 3.90 5.51 6.09
C ALA A 59 2.45 5.48 6.59
N SER A 60 1.93 6.63 7.03
CA SER A 60 0.54 6.75 7.51
C SER A 60 -0.47 6.55 6.36
N MET A 61 -0.17 7.07 5.17
CA MET A 61 -0.98 6.83 3.96
C MET A 61 -1.04 5.33 3.62
N ALA A 62 0.13 4.70 3.51
CA ALA A 62 0.20 3.26 3.25
C ALA A 62 -0.53 2.44 4.31
N ALA A 63 -0.38 2.78 5.60
CA ALA A 63 -1.06 2.10 6.70
C ALA A 63 -2.59 2.23 6.60
N VAL A 64 -3.11 3.44 6.33
CA VAL A 64 -4.56 3.65 6.14
C VAL A 64 -5.09 2.82 4.98
N GLY A 65 -4.34 2.76 3.89
CA GLY A 65 -4.78 2.11 2.67
C GLY A 65 -4.83 0.61 2.71
N ILE A 66 -3.81 -0.01 3.33
CA ILE A 66 -3.61 -1.45 3.13
C ILE A 66 -3.57 -2.30 4.40
N LEU A 67 -3.50 -1.73 5.62
CA LEU A 67 -3.38 -2.58 6.82
C LEU A 67 -4.53 -3.57 6.95
N LEU A 68 -5.77 -3.16 6.71
CA LEU A 68 -6.91 -4.05 6.82
C LEU A 68 -6.98 -5.07 5.67
N PRO A 69 -6.87 -4.68 4.38
CA PRO A 69 -6.76 -5.65 3.28
C PRO A 69 -5.58 -6.60 3.43
N GLN A 70 -4.46 -6.12 3.97
CA GLN A 70 -3.27 -6.94 4.16
C GLN A 70 -3.41 -7.93 5.32
N ALA A 71 -4.14 -7.54 6.38
CA ALA A 71 -4.50 -8.48 7.43
C ALA A 71 -5.40 -9.61 6.89
N LEU A 72 -6.34 -9.27 6.01
CA LEU A 72 -7.17 -10.27 5.32
C LEU A 72 -6.31 -11.20 4.45
N TRP A 73 -5.35 -10.65 3.70
CA TRP A 73 -4.40 -11.44 2.92
C TRP A 73 -3.61 -12.42 3.81
N CYS A 74 -3.11 -11.95 4.97
CA CYS A 74 -2.40 -12.82 5.91
C CYS A 74 -3.28 -13.93 6.46
N LEU A 75 -4.54 -13.64 6.78
CA LEU A 75 -5.50 -14.64 7.26
C LEU A 75 -5.81 -15.67 6.17
N ASP A 76 -6.03 -15.23 4.94
CA ASP A 76 -6.27 -16.08 3.78
C ASP A 76 -5.07 -17.01 3.52
N PHE A 77 -3.85 -16.45 3.56
CA PHE A 77 -2.62 -17.22 3.41
C PHE A 77 -2.46 -18.30 4.49
N LEU A 78 -2.74 -17.96 5.75
CA LEU A 78 -2.71 -18.94 6.85
C LEU A 78 -3.81 -20.00 6.71
N GLY A 79 -4.99 -19.59 6.23
CA GLY A 79 -6.07 -20.51 5.90
C GLY A 79 -5.63 -21.54 4.85
N GLU A 80 -5.08 -21.09 3.73
CA GLU A 80 -4.59 -21.95 2.64
C GLU A 80 -3.52 -22.93 3.14
N LEU A 81 -2.60 -22.50 4.03
CA LEU A 81 -1.59 -23.38 4.63
C LEU A 81 -2.17 -24.57 5.41
N VAL A 82 -3.35 -24.41 5.98
CA VAL A 82 -4.04 -25.47 6.74
C VAL A 82 -5.19 -26.12 5.96
N GLY A 83 -5.31 -25.82 4.66
CA GLY A 83 -6.32 -26.38 3.77
C GLY A 83 -7.72 -25.76 3.93
N VAL A 84 -7.82 -24.57 4.51
CA VAL A 84 -9.05 -23.79 4.65
C VAL A 84 -9.07 -22.65 3.64
N HIS A 85 -9.91 -22.76 2.63
CA HIS A 85 -10.08 -21.71 1.61
C HIS A 85 -11.04 -20.62 2.14
N LEU A 86 -10.51 -19.43 2.47
CA LEU A 86 -11.32 -18.34 3.02
C LEU A 86 -11.89 -17.45 1.91
N VAL A 87 -11.01 -16.75 1.18
CA VAL A 87 -11.38 -15.76 0.17
C VAL A 87 -10.73 -16.07 -1.19
N GLY A 88 -9.56 -16.75 -1.17
CA GLY A 88 -8.80 -17.10 -2.37
C GLY A 88 -7.85 -16.00 -2.87
N LEU A 89 -7.63 -14.95 -2.08
CA LEU A 89 -6.68 -13.87 -2.41
C LEU A 89 -5.24 -14.36 -2.56
N THR A 90 -4.91 -15.47 -1.91
CA THR A 90 -3.56 -16.02 -1.82
C THR A 90 -3.36 -17.30 -2.63
N ALA A 91 -4.37 -17.74 -3.40
CA ALA A 91 -4.29 -18.94 -4.23
C ALA A 91 -3.05 -18.95 -5.15
N TYR A 92 -2.66 -17.78 -5.68
CA TYR A 92 -1.47 -17.65 -6.51
C TYR A 92 -0.15 -17.99 -5.78
N MET A 93 -0.12 -17.90 -4.46
CA MET A 93 1.05 -18.26 -3.64
C MET A 93 1.27 -19.77 -3.59
N PHE A 94 0.24 -20.56 -3.90
CA PHE A 94 0.26 -22.03 -3.90
C PHE A 94 0.24 -22.62 -5.31
N ASP A 95 0.15 -21.78 -6.35
CA ASP A 95 0.16 -22.20 -7.76
C ASP A 95 1.52 -22.83 -8.12
N PRO A 96 1.58 -24.14 -8.49
CA PRO A 96 2.81 -24.81 -8.86
C PRO A 96 3.45 -24.26 -10.14
N ASN A 97 2.68 -23.59 -11.00
CA ASN A 97 3.18 -22.97 -12.22
C ASN A 97 3.92 -21.65 -11.98
N ARG A 98 3.80 -21.07 -10.78
CA ARG A 98 4.58 -19.89 -10.38
C ARG A 98 5.86 -20.30 -9.68
N SER A 99 7.00 -19.71 -10.11
CA SER A 99 8.27 -19.99 -9.50
C SER A 99 8.28 -19.63 -8.01
N LEU A 100 9.00 -20.43 -7.19
CA LEU A 100 9.18 -20.13 -5.77
C LEU A 100 9.79 -18.74 -5.54
N PHE A 101 10.64 -18.30 -6.47
CA PHE A 101 11.25 -16.98 -6.39
C PHE A 101 10.21 -15.86 -6.52
N LEU A 102 9.30 -15.92 -7.50
CA LEU A 102 8.23 -14.94 -7.65
C LEU A 102 7.27 -14.96 -6.46
N ARG A 103 6.92 -16.15 -5.96
CA ARG A 103 6.11 -16.30 -4.74
C ARG A 103 6.83 -15.72 -3.51
N GLY A 104 8.14 -15.95 -3.40
CA GLY A 104 8.98 -15.37 -2.35
C GLY A 104 9.02 -13.84 -2.38
N LEU A 105 9.12 -13.24 -3.56
CA LEU A 105 9.01 -11.78 -3.71
C LEU A 105 7.63 -11.29 -3.29
N SER A 106 6.54 -11.97 -3.71
CA SER A 106 5.16 -11.61 -3.34
C SER A 106 4.89 -11.76 -1.84
N PHE A 107 5.71 -12.50 -1.11
CA PHE A 107 5.58 -12.61 0.35
C PHE A 107 5.80 -11.29 1.10
N PHE A 108 6.13 -10.21 0.40
CA PHE A 108 6.12 -8.87 1.00
C PHE A 108 4.76 -8.52 1.61
N HIS A 109 3.68 -9.05 1.09
CA HIS A 109 2.35 -8.91 1.66
C HIS A 109 2.27 -9.42 3.10
N GLY A 110 3.05 -10.44 3.45
CA GLY A 110 3.09 -11.00 4.80
C GLY A 110 3.83 -10.13 5.80
N TRP A 111 4.92 -9.47 5.41
CA TRP A 111 5.74 -8.67 6.34
C TRP A 111 5.47 -7.15 6.28
N LEU A 112 4.88 -6.65 5.21
CA LEU A 112 4.61 -5.21 5.03
C LEU A 112 3.71 -4.62 6.13
N PRO A 113 2.65 -5.29 6.63
CA PRO A 113 1.86 -4.78 7.74
C PRO A 113 2.69 -4.51 9.01
N PHE A 114 3.63 -5.39 9.31
CA PHE A 114 4.51 -5.24 10.48
C PHE A 114 5.46 -4.05 10.31
N LEU A 115 6.00 -3.87 9.10
CA LEU A 115 6.82 -2.71 8.76
C LEU A 115 6.00 -1.41 8.89
N LEU A 116 4.77 -1.38 8.39
CA LEU A 116 3.89 -0.21 8.48
C LEU A 116 3.57 0.15 9.92
N VAL A 117 3.22 -0.82 10.76
CA VAL A 117 2.98 -0.61 12.20
C VAL A 117 4.25 -0.09 12.88
N PHE A 118 5.42 -0.65 12.55
CA PHE A 118 6.70 -0.18 13.06
C PHE A 118 6.97 1.28 12.67
N LEU A 119 6.79 1.64 11.39
CA LEU A 119 7.02 3.00 10.89
C LEU A 119 6.08 4.00 11.55
N VAL A 120 4.78 3.70 11.63
CA VAL A 120 3.80 4.57 12.28
C VAL A 120 4.10 4.71 13.77
N LYS A 121 4.54 3.65 14.45
CA LYS A 121 4.95 3.69 15.86
C LYS A 121 6.18 4.59 16.07
N ARG A 122 7.15 4.55 15.15
CA ARG A 122 8.42 5.30 15.26
C ARG A 122 8.28 6.76 14.83
N LEU A 123 7.54 7.03 13.76
CA LEU A 123 7.42 8.36 13.16
C LEU A 123 6.17 9.13 13.65
N GLY A 124 5.21 8.43 14.26
CA GLY A 124 3.89 8.95 14.58
C GLY A 124 2.90 8.77 13.44
N TYR A 125 1.61 8.89 13.76
CA TYR A 125 0.52 8.80 12.80
C TYR A 125 0.08 10.20 12.33
N ASP A 126 0.25 10.47 11.05
CA ASP A 126 -0.18 11.74 10.42
C ASP A 126 -1.65 11.66 10.01
N ARG A 127 -2.50 12.48 10.64
CA ARG A 127 -3.96 12.46 10.39
C ARG A 127 -4.37 12.86 8.98
N ARG A 128 -3.51 13.57 8.24
CA ARG A 128 -3.74 13.94 6.84
C ARG A 128 -3.76 12.71 5.93
N ALA A 129 -3.24 11.59 6.42
CA ALA A 129 -3.15 10.32 5.69
C ALA A 129 -4.49 9.83 5.15
N LEU A 130 -5.60 10.01 5.89
CA LEU A 130 -6.92 9.60 5.40
C LEU A 130 -7.28 10.30 4.08
N GLY A 131 -7.22 11.63 4.06
CA GLY A 131 -7.56 12.38 2.84
C GLY A 131 -6.55 12.15 1.72
N ALA A 132 -5.25 12.11 2.04
CA ALA A 132 -4.20 11.90 1.06
C ALA A 132 -4.25 10.50 0.43
N TRP A 133 -4.46 9.44 1.23
CA TRP A 133 -4.64 8.10 0.68
C TRP A 133 -5.95 7.94 -0.08
N THR A 134 -7.06 8.49 0.44
CA THR A 134 -8.35 8.44 -0.28
C THR A 134 -8.24 9.06 -1.66
N GLY A 135 -7.64 10.25 -1.75
CA GLY A 135 -7.40 10.91 -3.05
C GLY A 135 -6.53 10.08 -3.99
N LEU A 136 -5.41 9.54 -3.49
CA LEU A 136 -4.53 8.67 -4.26
C LEU A 136 -5.24 7.36 -4.67
N GLY A 137 -5.89 6.67 -3.75
CA GLY A 137 -6.57 5.41 -4.01
C GLY A 137 -7.73 5.56 -5.00
N TRP A 138 -8.49 6.65 -4.90
CA TRP A 138 -9.54 6.96 -5.87
C TRP A 138 -8.96 7.32 -7.24
N ALA A 139 -7.87 8.06 -7.31
CA ALA A 139 -7.18 8.34 -8.56
C ALA A 139 -6.68 7.04 -9.23
N LEU A 140 -6.13 6.09 -8.44
CA LEU A 140 -5.71 4.78 -8.94
C LEU A 140 -6.90 3.94 -9.42
N CYS A 141 -8.05 3.94 -8.72
CA CYS A 141 -9.28 3.26 -9.17
C CYS A 141 -9.80 3.86 -10.48
N LEU A 142 -9.90 5.19 -10.57
CA LEU A 142 -10.34 5.87 -11.79
C LEU A 142 -9.36 5.62 -12.94
N GLY A 143 -8.06 5.73 -12.69
CA GLY A 143 -7.02 5.42 -13.68
C GLY A 143 -7.11 3.97 -14.17
N ALA A 144 -7.28 3.01 -13.27
CA ALA A 144 -7.44 1.60 -13.64
C ALA A 144 -8.71 1.38 -14.46
N TYR A 145 -9.82 1.98 -14.08
CA TYR A 145 -11.11 1.80 -14.77
C TYR A 145 -11.11 2.38 -16.19
N PHE A 146 -10.52 3.57 -16.39
CA PHE A 146 -10.59 4.24 -17.69
C PHE A 146 -9.44 3.92 -18.64
N PHE A 147 -8.29 3.48 -18.13
CA PHE A 147 -7.07 3.38 -18.92
C PHE A 147 -6.41 1.99 -18.93
N LEU A 148 -6.85 1.06 -18.07
CA LEU A 148 -6.24 -0.26 -17.96
C LEU A 148 -7.20 -1.36 -18.44
N PRO A 149 -6.65 -2.54 -18.79
CA PRO A 149 -7.46 -3.67 -19.27
C PRO A 149 -8.50 -4.11 -18.25
N PRO A 150 -9.78 -4.18 -18.62
CA PRO A 150 -10.84 -4.70 -17.76
C PRO A 150 -10.71 -6.21 -17.51
N ALA A 151 -11.42 -6.70 -16.50
CA ALA A 151 -11.59 -8.14 -16.25
C ALA A 151 -12.09 -8.85 -17.50
N GLY A 152 -11.55 -10.04 -17.77
CA GLY A 152 -11.86 -10.84 -18.96
C GLY A 152 -11.09 -10.44 -20.23
N THR A 153 -10.21 -9.45 -20.17
CA THR A 153 -9.33 -9.10 -21.29
C THR A 153 -8.28 -10.19 -21.51
N VAL A 154 -8.20 -10.72 -22.72
CA VAL A 154 -7.13 -11.66 -23.11
C VAL A 154 -5.89 -10.85 -23.47
N MET A 155 -4.88 -10.90 -22.61
CA MET A 155 -3.59 -10.25 -22.83
C MET A 155 -2.69 -11.13 -23.70
N ALA A 156 -1.82 -10.51 -24.52
CA ALA A 156 -0.82 -11.22 -25.32
C ALA A 156 0.15 -12.03 -24.43
N ASP A 157 0.53 -11.50 -23.28
CA ASP A 157 1.20 -12.22 -22.20
C ASP A 157 0.20 -12.41 -21.05
N PRO A 158 -0.20 -13.65 -20.72
CA PRO A 158 -1.16 -13.93 -19.67
C PRO A 158 -0.67 -13.60 -18.25
N LYS A 159 0.61 -13.26 -18.10
CA LYS A 159 1.17 -12.82 -16.81
C LYS A 159 0.84 -11.36 -16.49
N ILE A 160 0.54 -10.55 -17.52
CA ILE A 160 0.21 -9.12 -17.32
C ILE A 160 -1.17 -9.03 -16.67
N PRO A 161 -1.27 -8.40 -15.47
CA PRO A 161 -2.52 -8.37 -14.74
C PRO A 161 -3.56 -7.47 -15.44
N VAL A 162 -4.80 -7.88 -15.34
CA VAL A 162 -5.99 -7.12 -15.70
C VAL A 162 -6.72 -6.71 -14.42
N ASN A 163 -7.77 -5.91 -14.55
CA ASN A 163 -8.67 -5.57 -13.42
C ASN A 163 -7.93 -5.02 -12.18
N ILE A 164 -6.93 -4.17 -12.40
CA ILE A 164 -6.12 -3.60 -11.32
C ILE A 164 -7.03 -2.96 -10.26
N ASN A 165 -6.77 -3.26 -8.98
CA ASN A 165 -7.54 -2.82 -7.82
C ASN A 165 -9.03 -3.23 -7.83
N TYR A 166 -9.40 -4.28 -8.58
CA TYR A 166 -10.74 -4.87 -8.61
C TYR A 166 -11.86 -3.91 -9.03
N VAL A 167 -11.55 -2.96 -9.90
CA VAL A 167 -12.50 -1.92 -10.35
C VAL A 167 -13.60 -2.45 -11.29
N PHE A 168 -13.49 -3.70 -11.75
CA PHE A 168 -14.49 -4.37 -12.58
C PHE A 168 -15.13 -5.59 -11.89
N GLY A 169 -14.82 -5.88 -10.63
CA GLY A 169 -15.31 -7.06 -9.90
C GLY A 169 -14.17 -7.79 -9.20
N PHE A 170 -14.50 -8.86 -8.48
CA PHE A 170 -13.50 -9.66 -7.73
C PHE A 170 -12.86 -10.78 -8.56
N ASP A 171 -13.33 -10.99 -9.78
CA ASP A 171 -12.83 -12.02 -10.69
C ASP A 171 -12.09 -11.36 -11.86
N ASP A 172 -10.85 -11.77 -12.09
CA ASP A 172 -10.05 -11.24 -13.19
C ASP A 172 -10.45 -11.86 -14.55
N ALA A 173 -11.07 -13.04 -14.53
CA ALA A 173 -11.55 -13.71 -15.75
C ALA A 173 -12.85 -13.12 -16.29
N LYS A 174 -13.66 -12.47 -15.45
CA LYS A 174 -14.96 -11.92 -15.83
C LYS A 174 -15.35 -10.70 -14.99
N ALA A 175 -15.66 -9.61 -15.69
CA ALA A 175 -16.24 -8.44 -15.03
C ALA A 175 -17.61 -8.78 -14.39
N GLN A 176 -17.91 -8.14 -13.26
CA GLN A 176 -19.21 -8.26 -12.61
C GLN A 176 -20.34 -7.74 -13.53
N THR A 177 -21.53 -8.33 -13.45
CA THR A 177 -22.69 -8.02 -14.31
C THR A 177 -23.95 -7.61 -13.51
N TRP A 178 -23.86 -7.57 -12.20
CA TRP A 178 -24.99 -7.29 -11.30
C TRP A 178 -25.26 -5.79 -11.08
N LEU A 179 -24.27 -4.92 -11.42
CA LEU A 179 -24.43 -3.45 -11.43
C LEU A 179 -23.88 -2.85 -12.74
N PRO A 180 -24.41 -1.70 -13.19
CA PRO A 180 -23.73 -0.90 -14.22
C PRO A 180 -22.30 -0.56 -13.77
N GLY A 181 -21.32 -0.65 -14.69
CA GLY A 181 -19.90 -0.49 -14.38
C GLY A 181 -19.57 0.77 -13.54
N PRO A 182 -20.03 1.99 -13.92
CA PRO A 182 -19.77 3.19 -13.13
C PRO A 182 -20.39 3.15 -11.72
N VAL A 183 -21.55 2.51 -11.56
CA VAL A 183 -22.21 2.35 -10.24
C VAL A 183 -21.40 1.40 -9.37
N TYR A 184 -20.91 0.29 -9.94
CA TYR A 184 -20.02 -0.62 -9.24
C TYR A 184 -18.73 0.10 -8.80
N LEU A 185 -18.08 0.84 -9.68
CA LEU A 185 -16.86 1.58 -9.37
C LEU A 185 -17.06 2.55 -8.20
N LEU A 186 -18.11 3.37 -8.24
CA LEU A 186 -18.43 4.31 -7.16
C LEU A 186 -18.72 3.58 -5.84
N GLY A 187 -19.49 2.49 -5.91
CA GLY A 187 -19.77 1.62 -4.77
C GLY A 187 -18.50 0.99 -4.20
N TRP A 188 -17.59 0.54 -5.07
CA TRP A 188 -16.30 -0.04 -4.67
C TRP A 188 -15.42 1.01 -3.97
N MET A 189 -15.27 2.20 -4.55
CA MET A 189 -14.52 3.31 -3.95
C MET A 189 -15.10 3.73 -2.59
N ALA A 190 -16.43 3.77 -2.46
CA ALA A 190 -17.11 4.04 -1.20
C ALA A 190 -16.89 2.92 -0.18
N THR A 191 -16.93 1.65 -0.61
CA THR A 191 -16.67 0.48 0.24
C THR A 191 -15.24 0.50 0.78
N LEU A 192 -14.26 0.75 -0.07
CA LEU A 192 -12.86 0.90 0.36
C LEU A 192 -12.70 2.00 1.41
N PHE A 193 -13.36 3.14 1.22
CA PHE A 193 -13.32 4.22 2.19
C PHE A 193 -13.97 3.84 3.52
N VAL A 194 -15.20 3.33 3.49
CA VAL A 194 -16.01 3.07 4.70
C VAL A 194 -15.51 1.85 5.46
N VAL A 195 -15.11 0.79 4.75
CA VAL A 195 -14.75 -0.49 5.35
C VAL A 195 -13.25 -0.59 5.64
N CYS A 196 -12.40 0.01 4.81
CA CYS A 196 -10.96 -0.13 4.97
C CYS A 196 -10.30 1.14 5.52
N TYR A 197 -10.47 2.29 4.86
CA TYR A 197 -9.67 3.47 5.19
C TYR A 197 -10.13 4.15 6.47
N LEU A 198 -11.42 4.39 6.63
CA LEU A 198 -11.97 5.08 7.80
C LEU A 198 -11.76 4.31 9.09
N PRO A 199 -12.08 3.01 9.20
CA PRO A 199 -11.84 2.25 10.44
C PRO A 199 -10.36 2.18 10.78
N THR A 200 -9.49 1.95 9.79
CA THR A 200 -8.03 1.93 10.01
C THR A 200 -7.53 3.29 10.49
N HIS A 201 -8.00 4.39 9.88
CA HIS A 201 -7.68 5.74 10.34
C HIS A 201 -8.07 5.98 11.80
N LEU A 202 -9.31 5.63 12.17
CA LEU A 202 -9.82 5.83 13.52
C LEU A 202 -9.00 5.02 14.55
N LEU A 203 -8.65 3.78 14.21
CA LEU A 203 -7.79 2.93 15.04
C LEU A 203 -6.40 3.53 15.21
N LEU A 204 -5.72 3.87 14.10
CA LEU A 204 -4.37 4.41 14.12
C LEU A 204 -4.31 5.74 14.87
N ARG A 205 -5.31 6.60 14.68
CA ARG A 205 -5.43 7.89 15.39
C ARG A 205 -5.57 7.72 16.91
N LYS A 206 -6.23 6.65 17.35
CA LYS A 206 -6.42 6.34 18.78
C LYS A 206 -5.17 5.73 19.40
N VAL A 207 -4.46 4.88 18.64
CA VAL A 207 -3.34 4.07 19.17
C VAL A 207 -2.01 4.81 19.10
N PHE A 208 -1.78 5.60 18.06
CA PHE A 208 -0.47 6.19 17.81
C PHE A 208 -0.44 7.70 18.02
N ARG A 209 0.73 8.21 18.49
CA ARG A 209 0.98 9.64 18.66
C ARG A 209 0.95 10.35 17.31
N GLN A 210 0.69 11.66 17.34
CA GLN A 210 0.96 12.51 16.17
C GLN A 210 2.46 12.65 15.93
N PRO A 211 2.88 12.88 14.68
CA PRO A 211 4.27 13.20 14.36
C PRO A 211 4.72 14.44 15.14
N ALA A 212 5.99 14.47 15.53
CA ALA A 212 6.56 15.71 16.06
C ALA A 212 6.46 16.81 14.97
N PRO A 213 6.13 18.05 15.35
CA PRO A 213 6.17 19.15 14.40
C PRO A 213 7.58 19.27 13.80
N PRO A 214 7.69 19.63 12.50
CA PRO A 214 8.99 19.91 11.92
C PRO A 214 9.69 20.97 12.76
N ALA A 215 10.98 20.76 13.05
CA ALA A 215 11.77 21.77 13.75
C ALA A 215 11.60 23.08 12.96
N SER A 216 10.82 24.01 13.52
CA SER A 216 10.72 25.35 12.96
C SER A 216 12.14 25.90 12.90
N ALA A 217 12.56 26.32 11.71
CA ALA A 217 13.76 27.13 11.59
C ALA A 217 13.56 28.30 12.55
N THR A 218 14.28 28.26 13.66
CA THR A 218 14.30 29.35 14.63
C THR A 218 14.90 30.52 13.85
N VAL A 219 14.04 31.41 13.39
CA VAL A 219 14.50 32.72 12.92
C VAL A 219 15.13 33.33 14.15
N ALA A 220 16.45 33.36 14.17
CA ALA A 220 17.19 34.10 15.17
C ALA A 220 16.63 35.53 15.17
N PRO A 221 16.23 36.10 16.30
CA PRO A 221 15.85 37.50 16.35
C PRO A 221 17.05 38.30 15.87
N ALA A 222 16.84 39.05 14.80
CA ALA A 222 17.83 40.03 14.35
C ALA A 222 18.18 40.89 15.56
N ALA A 223 19.44 40.83 15.98
CA ALA A 223 19.97 41.72 16.98
C ALA A 223 19.71 43.13 16.46
N ALA A 224 18.83 43.87 17.13
CA ALA A 224 18.70 45.28 16.96
C ALA A 224 20.00 45.90 17.45
N GLU A 225 20.94 46.15 16.54
CA GLU A 225 21.99 47.14 16.78
C GLU A 225 21.30 48.49 16.93
N LEU A 226 21.22 48.94 18.17
CA LEU A 226 20.98 50.33 18.46
C LEU A 226 22.35 51.00 18.60
N ALA A 227 22.59 51.94 17.72
CA ALA A 227 23.64 52.97 17.81
C ALA A 227 23.51 53.83 19.04
#